data_07238564a233f67faecb4dab3db8ce41
#
_entry.id   07238564a233f67faecb4dab3db8ce41
#
_cell.length_a   1.000
_cell.length_b   1.000
_cell.length_c   1.000
_cell.angle_alpha   90.00
_cell.angle_beta   90.00
_cell.angle_gamma   90.00
#
_symmetry.space_group_name_H-M   'P 1'
#
loop_
_entity.id
_entity.type
_entity.pdbx_description
1 polymer ?
#
loop_
_entity_poly.entity_id
_entity_poly.type
_entity_poly.pdbx_seq_one_letter_code
_entity_poly.pdbx_strand_id
1 'polypeptide(L)'
;MPNWITNEITVTADNPHKLEELADIFRNEAPFNHLVPQPDWPNVPAEEDIKGYNGETIAKKGDLPEKEVLKHTGGESVYWNWPSSGRQDDRWYQWRTDSANWGCKWDIHDVEVDYQKAANLVHLTFLTPWCPPDGIYNKLCDMGYEFLMWEWQD
;
A
#
# COMPACT_ATOMS: atom_id res chain seq x y z
N MET A 1 -1.75 16.99 -5.65
CA MET A 1 -2.03 15.79 -6.48
C MET A 1 -0.75 14.98 -6.66
N PRO A 2 -0.79 13.68 -6.47
CA PRO A 2 0.40 12.87 -6.72
C PRO A 2 0.64 12.72 -8.21
N ASN A 3 1.91 12.51 -8.56
CA ASN A 3 2.24 11.96 -9.87
C ASN A 3 1.83 10.50 -9.88
N TRP A 4 1.01 10.12 -10.81
CA TRP A 4 0.61 8.72 -10.97
C TRP A 4 1.56 8.01 -11.91
N ILE A 5 2.07 6.89 -11.42
CA ILE A 5 2.96 6.02 -12.17
C ILE A 5 2.15 4.86 -12.72
N THR A 6 2.21 4.63 -14.02
CA THR A 6 1.59 3.46 -14.64
C THR A 6 2.54 2.28 -14.50
N ASN A 7 2.06 1.21 -13.90
CA ASN A 7 2.82 -0.02 -13.73
C ASN A 7 2.24 -1.10 -14.62
N GLU A 8 3.11 -1.82 -15.31
CA GLU A 8 2.75 -3.00 -16.06
C GLU A 8 3.68 -4.14 -15.66
N ILE A 9 3.10 -5.24 -15.21
CA ILE A 9 3.88 -6.42 -14.87
C ILE A 9 3.26 -7.66 -15.49
N THR A 10 4.11 -8.59 -15.90
CA THR A 10 3.69 -9.90 -16.36
C THR A 10 4.44 -10.93 -15.52
N VAL A 11 3.71 -11.83 -14.88
CA VAL A 11 4.30 -12.80 -13.98
C VAL A 11 3.86 -14.22 -14.35
N THR A 12 4.72 -15.17 -14.03
CA THR A 12 4.42 -16.60 -14.11
C THR A 12 4.76 -17.27 -12.80
N ALA A 13 4.35 -18.52 -12.65
CA ALA A 13 4.67 -19.34 -11.48
C ALA A 13 4.67 -20.81 -11.90
N ASP A 14 5.37 -21.64 -11.13
CA ASP A 14 5.43 -23.09 -11.38
C ASP A 14 4.06 -23.76 -11.23
N ASN A 15 3.26 -23.26 -10.29
CA ASN A 15 1.94 -23.81 -10.01
C ASN A 15 0.86 -22.91 -10.59
N PRO A 16 0.02 -23.41 -11.55
CA PRO A 16 -1.06 -22.60 -12.13
C PRO A 16 -2.06 -22.06 -11.11
N HIS A 17 -2.27 -22.76 -9.99
CA HIS A 17 -3.15 -22.27 -8.93
C HIS A 17 -2.67 -20.99 -8.30
N LYS A 18 -1.36 -20.75 -8.26
CA LYS A 18 -0.79 -19.50 -7.77
C LYS A 18 -1.16 -18.32 -8.66
N LEU A 19 -1.20 -18.53 -9.98
CA LEU A 19 -1.58 -17.47 -10.92
C LEU A 19 -3.05 -17.11 -10.80
N GLU A 20 -3.91 -18.11 -10.62
CA GLU A 20 -5.34 -17.88 -10.38
C GLU A 20 -5.56 -17.11 -9.07
N GLU A 21 -4.84 -17.49 -8.01
CA GLU A 21 -4.88 -16.80 -6.73
C GLU A 21 -4.41 -15.35 -6.84
N LEU A 22 -3.32 -15.11 -7.56
CA LEU A 22 -2.80 -13.76 -7.79
C LEU A 22 -3.81 -12.90 -8.54
N ALA A 23 -4.43 -13.44 -9.59
CA ALA A 23 -5.46 -12.74 -10.34
C ALA A 23 -6.62 -12.35 -9.44
N ASP A 24 -7.06 -13.25 -8.57
CA ASP A 24 -8.15 -13.00 -7.63
C ASP A 24 -7.78 -11.92 -6.61
N ILE A 25 -6.56 -11.94 -6.08
CA ILE A 25 -6.07 -10.93 -5.15
C ILE A 25 -6.15 -9.53 -5.78
N PHE A 26 -5.69 -9.39 -7.02
CA PHE A 26 -5.68 -8.09 -7.69
C PHE A 26 -7.05 -7.67 -8.25
N ARG A 27 -8.00 -8.59 -8.38
CA ARG A 27 -9.39 -8.25 -8.74
C ARG A 27 -10.20 -7.77 -7.55
N ASN A 28 -9.76 -8.09 -6.34
CA ASN A 28 -10.43 -7.68 -5.10
C ASN A 28 -9.90 -6.34 -4.61
N GLU A 29 -10.55 -5.80 -3.59
CA GLU A 29 -10.10 -4.56 -2.96
C GLU A 29 -8.81 -4.76 -2.18
N ALA A 30 -7.99 -3.71 -2.11
CA ALA A 30 -6.79 -3.65 -1.28
C ALA A 30 -5.81 -4.82 -1.49
N PRO A 31 -5.34 -5.06 -2.74
CA PRO A 31 -4.43 -6.18 -2.99
C PRO A 31 -3.10 -6.06 -2.23
N PHE A 32 -2.56 -4.85 -2.04
CA PHE A 32 -1.31 -4.66 -1.31
C PHE A 32 -1.47 -5.03 0.15
N ASN A 33 -2.58 -4.63 0.77
CA ASN A 33 -2.86 -5.00 2.15
C ASN A 33 -3.09 -6.50 2.32
N HIS A 34 -3.61 -7.15 1.30
CA HIS A 34 -3.75 -8.61 1.30
C HIS A 34 -2.38 -9.31 1.29
N LEU A 35 -1.47 -8.83 0.44
CA LEU A 35 -0.13 -9.41 0.30
C LEU A 35 0.80 -9.08 1.47
N VAL A 36 0.78 -7.83 1.92
CA VAL A 36 1.57 -7.34 3.05
C VAL A 36 0.63 -6.57 3.98
N PRO A 37 -0.02 -7.25 4.93
CA PRO A 37 -0.99 -6.61 5.82
C PRO A 37 -0.37 -5.49 6.64
N GLN A 38 -1.02 -4.32 6.60
CA GLN A 38 -0.58 -3.18 7.41
C GLN A 38 -1.10 -3.31 8.84
N PRO A 39 -0.42 -2.67 9.79
CA PRO A 39 -0.93 -2.57 11.16
C PRO A 39 -2.29 -1.88 11.21
N ASP A 40 -3.08 -2.24 12.22
CA ASP A 40 -4.36 -1.59 12.49
C ASP A 40 -4.11 -0.29 13.27
N TRP A 41 -3.81 0.79 12.55
CA TRP A 41 -3.31 2.04 13.12
C TRP A 41 -4.16 2.62 14.25
N PRO A 42 -5.51 2.59 14.21
CA PRO A 42 -6.32 3.06 15.33
C PRO A 42 -6.07 2.34 16.65
N ASN A 43 -5.50 1.14 16.59
CA ASN A 43 -5.22 0.31 17.76
C ASN A 43 -3.72 0.17 18.04
N VAL A 44 -2.87 0.94 17.36
CA VAL A 44 -1.42 0.94 17.60
C VAL A 44 -1.04 2.15 18.44
N PRO A 45 -0.70 1.95 19.73
CA PRO A 45 -0.33 3.07 20.60
C PRO A 45 1.02 3.67 20.21
N ALA A 46 1.22 4.95 20.56
CA ALA A 46 2.51 5.59 20.42
C ALA A 46 3.54 4.87 21.30
N GLU A 47 4.69 4.54 20.73
CA GLU A 47 5.76 3.82 21.45
C GLU A 47 6.55 4.73 22.38
N GLU A 48 6.57 6.01 22.07
CA GLU A 48 7.26 7.05 22.85
C GLU A 48 6.49 8.37 22.75
N ASP A 49 6.88 9.35 23.58
CA ASP A 49 6.31 10.69 23.52
C ASP A 49 6.66 11.32 22.16
N ILE A 50 5.69 11.96 21.53
CA ILE A 50 5.87 12.65 20.26
C ILE A 50 5.96 14.14 20.51
N LYS A 51 7.04 14.76 20.07
CA LYS A 51 7.32 16.18 20.26
C LYS A 51 7.04 16.97 18.99
N GLY A 52 6.53 18.18 19.15
CA GLY A 52 6.36 19.14 18.09
C GLY A 52 7.63 19.98 17.85
N TYR A 53 7.53 20.91 16.91
CA TYR A 53 8.67 21.73 16.50
C TYR A 53 9.21 22.61 17.64
N ASN A 54 8.34 23.01 18.57
CA ASN A 54 8.72 23.86 19.70
C ASN A 54 9.05 23.06 20.97
N GLY A 55 9.19 21.74 20.84
CA GLY A 55 9.47 20.87 21.97
C GLY A 55 8.26 20.47 22.80
N GLU A 56 7.07 20.94 22.44
CA GLU A 56 5.84 20.57 23.13
C GLU A 56 5.51 19.09 22.88
N THR A 57 4.87 18.46 23.88
CA THR A 57 4.41 17.08 23.74
C THR A 57 3.08 17.06 22.99
N ILE A 58 3.08 16.50 21.79
CA ILE A 58 1.89 16.33 20.95
C ILE A 58 1.10 15.09 21.37
N ALA A 59 1.81 14.01 21.63
CA ALA A 59 1.23 12.74 22.08
C ALA A 59 2.16 12.10 23.08
N LYS A 60 1.60 11.35 24.01
CA LYS A 60 2.35 10.61 25.01
C LYS A 60 2.43 9.13 24.64
N LYS A 61 3.46 8.47 25.11
CA LYS A 61 3.58 7.02 25.00
C LYS A 61 2.27 6.37 25.46
N GLY A 62 1.72 5.50 24.64
CA GLY A 62 0.47 4.80 24.90
C GLY A 62 -0.78 5.46 24.30
N ASP A 63 -0.68 6.69 23.81
CA ASP A 63 -1.81 7.35 23.15
C ASP A 63 -2.17 6.63 21.85
N LEU A 64 -3.48 6.53 21.58
CA LEU A 64 -4.00 6.01 20.34
C LEU A 64 -4.37 7.15 19.40
N PRO A 65 -4.16 6.99 18.10
CA PRO A 65 -4.58 8.00 17.13
C PRO A 65 -6.09 8.03 16.98
N GLU A 66 -6.61 9.18 16.55
CA GLU A 66 -8.02 9.38 16.28
C GLU A 66 -8.27 9.49 14.79
N LYS A 67 -9.35 8.86 14.33
CA LYS A 67 -9.75 8.90 12.93
C LYS A 67 -10.29 10.29 12.58
N GLU A 68 -9.82 10.84 11.47
CA GLU A 68 -10.35 12.06 10.90
C GLU A 68 -10.78 11.80 9.46
N VAL A 69 -12.00 12.25 9.13
CA VAL A 69 -12.54 12.15 7.79
C VAL A 69 -12.68 13.56 7.22
N LEU A 70 -11.95 13.85 6.16
CA LEU A 70 -12.06 15.10 5.44
C LEU A 70 -12.93 14.91 4.20
N LYS A 71 -13.92 15.75 4.07
CA LYS A 71 -14.77 15.80 2.88
C LYS A 71 -14.26 16.88 1.94
N HIS A 72 -14.07 16.52 0.69
CA HIS A 72 -13.64 17.45 -0.33
C HIS A 72 -14.32 17.12 -1.66
N THR A 73 -14.17 18.01 -2.62
CA THR A 73 -14.70 17.79 -3.96
C THR A 73 -14.03 16.58 -4.60
N GLY A 74 -14.74 15.50 -4.74
CA GLY A 74 -14.20 14.25 -5.30
C GLY A 74 -14.14 13.10 -4.32
N GLY A 75 -14.64 13.30 -3.08
CA GLY A 75 -14.77 12.20 -2.13
C GLY A 75 -14.37 12.52 -0.72
N GLU A 76 -14.04 11.46 0.02
CA GLU A 76 -13.60 11.54 1.40
C GLU A 76 -12.17 11.01 1.51
N SER A 77 -11.35 11.68 2.32
CA SER A 77 -10.04 11.18 2.71
C SER A 77 -10.06 10.84 4.19
N VAL A 78 -9.55 9.67 4.54
CA VAL A 78 -9.48 9.19 5.92
C VAL A 78 -8.02 9.13 6.33
N TYR A 79 -7.71 9.74 7.47
CA TYR A 79 -6.40 9.62 8.11
C TYR A 79 -6.55 9.69 9.62
N TRP A 80 -5.46 9.58 10.31
CA TRP A 80 -5.44 9.54 11.76
C TRP A 80 -4.57 10.65 12.30
N ASN A 81 -5.02 11.27 13.39
CA ASN A 81 -4.32 12.35 14.07
C ASN A 81 -4.02 11.96 15.52
N TRP A 82 -3.02 12.60 16.10
CA TRP A 82 -2.79 12.50 17.52
C TRP A 82 -3.84 13.32 18.27
N PRO A 83 -4.40 12.76 19.38
CA PRO A 83 -5.48 13.43 20.10
C PRO A 83 -5.15 14.88 20.48
N SER A 84 -6.13 15.75 20.30
CA SER A 84 -6.07 17.16 20.70
C SER A 84 -4.95 18.01 20.09
N SER A 85 -4.12 17.43 19.22
CA SER A 85 -3.01 18.15 18.59
C SER A 85 -3.34 18.65 17.19
N GLY A 86 -4.27 17.99 16.51
CA GLY A 86 -4.53 18.22 15.08
C GLY A 86 -3.40 17.74 14.17
N ARG A 87 -2.34 17.16 14.75
CA ARG A 87 -1.21 16.67 13.98
C ARG A 87 -1.45 15.25 13.52
N GLN A 88 -1.24 15.03 12.19
CA GLN A 88 -1.43 13.74 11.60
C GLN A 88 -0.44 12.71 12.14
N ASP A 89 -0.94 11.49 12.39
CA ASP A 89 -0.09 10.33 12.66
C ASP A 89 0.55 9.94 11.32
N ASP A 90 1.87 10.04 11.23
CA ASP A 90 2.62 9.76 10.01
C ASP A 90 3.18 8.34 9.93
N ARG A 91 2.90 7.49 10.92
CA ARG A 91 3.44 6.13 10.96
C ARG A 91 2.95 5.28 9.80
N TRP A 92 1.67 5.43 9.40
CA TRP A 92 1.12 4.70 8.27
C TRP A 92 1.84 5.06 6.96
N TYR A 93 2.18 6.33 6.80
CA TYR A 93 2.92 6.81 5.62
C TYR A 93 4.33 6.22 5.57
N GLN A 94 5.04 6.27 6.69
CA GLN A 94 6.39 5.73 6.79
C GLN A 94 6.40 4.22 6.58
N TRP A 95 5.42 3.52 7.14
CA TRP A 95 5.31 2.08 6.98
C TRP A 95 5.03 1.69 5.52
N ARG A 96 4.07 2.34 4.88
CA ARG A 96 3.66 2.01 3.51
C ARG A 96 4.74 2.33 2.48
N THR A 97 5.45 3.43 2.64
CA THR A 97 6.49 3.86 1.69
C THR A 97 7.81 3.12 1.88
N ASP A 98 7.97 2.38 2.96
CA ASP A 98 9.13 1.54 3.18
C ASP A 98 9.12 0.40 2.16
N SER A 99 10.24 0.20 1.45
CA SER A 99 10.38 -0.86 0.45
C SER A 99 10.34 -2.26 1.05
N ALA A 100 10.49 -2.40 2.36
CA ALA A 100 10.28 -3.67 3.05
C ALA A 100 8.80 -4.04 3.17
N ASN A 101 7.89 -3.10 2.96
CA ASN A 101 6.44 -3.28 3.04
C ASN A 101 5.79 -3.13 1.66
N TRP A 102 5.24 -1.95 1.34
CA TRP A 102 4.64 -1.73 0.02
C TRP A 102 5.58 -1.00 -0.94
N GLY A 103 6.29 -0.01 -0.46
CA GLY A 103 7.12 0.86 -1.27
C GLY A 103 6.36 2.02 -1.91
N CYS A 104 5.07 2.19 -1.62
CA CYS A 104 4.28 3.31 -2.11
C CYS A 104 3.23 3.73 -1.08
N LYS A 105 2.68 4.93 -1.27
CA LYS A 105 1.85 5.61 -0.26
C LYS A 105 0.48 4.97 -0.05
N TRP A 106 -0.16 4.48 -1.11
CA TRP A 106 -1.53 3.98 -1.05
C TRP A 106 -1.64 2.59 -1.65
N ASP A 107 -2.63 1.83 -1.18
CA ASP A 107 -3.08 0.64 -1.86
C ASP A 107 -3.77 1.03 -3.16
N ILE A 108 -3.99 0.06 -4.01
CA ILE A 108 -4.52 0.28 -5.35
C ILE A 108 -5.92 -0.32 -5.49
N HIS A 109 -6.60 0.16 -6.51
CA HIS A 109 -7.90 -0.34 -6.94
C HIS A 109 -7.98 -0.17 -8.46
N ASP A 110 -9.03 -0.71 -9.07
CA ASP A 110 -9.24 -0.61 -10.51
C ASP A 110 -8.07 -1.18 -11.32
N VAL A 111 -7.55 -2.32 -10.87
CA VAL A 111 -6.45 -3.01 -11.55
C VAL A 111 -7.00 -3.74 -12.78
N GLU A 112 -6.30 -3.58 -13.91
CA GLU A 112 -6.58 -4.40 -15.08
C GLU A 112 -5.84 -5.73 -14.92
N VAL A 113 -6.61 -6.82 -14.87
CA VAL A 113 -6.08 -8.16 -14.67
C VAL A 113 -6.34 -8.98 -15.93
N ASP A 114 -5.27 -9.44 -16.56
CA ASP A 114 -5.35 -10.33 -17.72
C ASP A 114 -4.68 -11.65 -17.38
N TYR A 115 -5.49 -12.65 -16.99
CA TYR A 115 -5.01 -13.98 -16.69
C TYR A 115 -5.09 -14.84 -17.96
N GLN A 116 -3.94 -15.17 -18.51
CA GLN A 116 -3.80 -16.00 -19.70
C GLN A 116 -3.41 -17.41 -19.28
N LYS A 117 -4.42 -18.23 -19.00
CA LYS A 117 -4.22 -19.58 -18.48
C LYS A 117 -3.40 -20.46 -19.42
N ALA A 118 -3.69 -20.42 -20.72
CA ALA A 118 -2.96 -21.21 -21.71
C ALA A 118 -1.49 -20.83 -21.83
N ALA A 119 -1.17 -19.55 -21.61
CA ALA A 119 0.20 -19.05 -21.63
C ALA A 119 0.88 -19.13 -20.26
N ASN A 120 0.17 -19.54 -19.22
CA ASN A 120 0.66 -19.65 -17.85
C ASN A 120 1.24 -18.32 -17.33
N LEU A 121 0.49 -17.24 -17.52
CA LEU A 121 0.91 -15.91 -17.06
C LEU A 121 -0.27 -15.05 -16.64
N VAL A 122 0.02 -14.05 -15.82
CA VAL A 122 -0.91 -12.98 -15.44
C VAL A 122 -0.25 -11.64 -15.78
N HIS A 123 -0.96 -10.81 -16.53
CA HIS A 123 -0.56 -9.45 -16.83
C HIS A 123 -1.40 -8.49 -16.00
N LEU A 124 -0.76 -7.58 -15.29
CA LEU A 124 -1.40 -6.58 -14.43
C LEU A 124 -1.01 -5.18 -14.86
N THR A 125 -2.00 -4.30 -14.90
CA THR A 125 -1.79 -2.87 -15.15
C THR A 125 -2.49 -2.07 -14.08
N PHE A 126 -1.77 -1.17 -13.42
CA PHE A 126 -2.31 -0.38 -12.32
C PHE A 126 -1.51 0.90 -12.11
N LEU A 127 -2.10 1.84 -11.37
CA LEU A 127 -1.48 3.11 -11.03
C LEU A 127 -1.02 3.11 -9.57
N THR A 128 0.18 3.65 -9.33
CA THR A 128 0.68 3.90 -7.97
C THR A 128 1.11 5.36 -7.84
N PRO A 129 1.00 5.95 -6.63
CA PRO A 129 1.42 7.33 -6.43
C PRO A 129 2.94 7.44 -6.29
N TRP A 130 3.56 8.34 -7.05
CA TRP A 130 4.97 8.75 -7.00
C TRP A 130 6.01 7.73 -7.45
N CYS A 131 5.82 6.44 -7.16
CA CYS A 131 6.84 5.41 -7.41
C CYS A 131 6.23 4.03 -7.59
N PRO A 132 6.95 3.08 -8.20
CA PRO A 132 6.52 1.69 -8.26
C PRO A 132 6.47 1.06 -6.86
N PRO A 133 5.60 0.06 -6.64
CA PRO A 133 5.48 -0.59 -5.33
C PRO A 133 6.55 -1.68 -5.14
N ASP A 134 7.80 -1.27 -4.97
CA ASP A 134 8.93 -2.19 -4.91
C ASP A 134 8.80 -3.26 -3.82
N GLY A 135 8.22 -2.91 -2.68
CA GLY A 135 7.98 -3.86 -1.59
C GLY A 135 7.02 -4.97 -1.98
N ILE A 136 6.00 -4.65 -2.75
CA ILE A 136 5.05 -5.63 -3.27
C ILE A 136 5.73 -6.54 -4.30
N TYR A 137 6.56 -5.98 -5.17
CA TYR A 137 7.30 -6.78 -6.15
C TYR A 137 8.24 -7.77 -5.45
N ASN A 138 8.96 -7.31 -4.41
CA ASN A 138 9.81 -8.20 -3.61
C ASN A 138 9.01 -9.30 -2.93
N LYS A 139 7.84 -8.97 -2.40
CA LYS A 139 6.95 -9.96 -1.78
C LYS A 139 6.51 -11.02 -2.78
N LEU A 140 6.16 -10.61 -3.99
CA LEU A 140 5.76 -11.56 -5.04
C LEU A 140 6.92 -12.49 -5.42
N CYS A 141 8.14 -11.96 -5.51
CA CYS A 141 9.33 -12.81 -5.73
C CYS A 141 9.52 -13.81 -4.60
N ASP A 142 9.37 -13.38 -3.34
CA ASP A 142 9.49 -14.25 -2.17
C ASP A 142 8.43 -15.36 -2.15
N MET A 143 7.27 -15.10 -2.73
CA MET A 143 6.18 -16.06 -2.84
C MET A 143 6.36 -17.06 -3.98
N GLY A 144 7.38 -16.89 -4.80
CA GLY A 144 7.68 -17.79 -5.91
C GLY A 144 7.17 -17.34 -7.27
N TYR A 145 6.67 -16.12 -7.39
CA TYR A 145 6.31 -15.57 -8.70
C TYR A 145 7.55 -15.10 -9.42
N GLU A 146 7.58 -15.30 -10.74
CA GLU A 146 8.68 -14.87 -11.59
C GLU A 146 8.18 -13.78 -12.53
N PHE A 147 8.89 -12.66 -12.58
CA PHE A 147 8.53 -11.55 -13.45
C PHE A 147 9.10 -11.77 -14.85
N LEU A 148 8.21 -11.87 -15.83
CA LEU A 148 8.59 -11.94 -17.24
C LEU A 148 8.75 -10.56 -17.84
N MET A 149 8.02 -9.58 -17.31
CA MET A 149 8.09 -8.19 -17.71
C MET A 149 7.76 -7.31 -16.51
N TRP A 150 8.48 -6.20 -16.41
CA TRP A 150 8.22 -5.19 -15.40
C TRP A 150 8.59 -3.84 -15.98
N GLU A 151 7.60 -3.01 -16.22
CA GLU A 151 7.79 -1.66 -16.74
C GLU A 151 6.95 -0.67 -15.93
N TRP A 152 7.43 0.55 -15.85
CA TRP A 152 6.67 1.64 -15.25
C TRP A 152 7.04 2.95 -15.93
N GLN A 153 6.11 3.90 -15.93
CA GLN A 153 6.33 5.21 -16.53
C GLN A 153 5.44 6.27 -15.90
N ASP A 154 5.95 7.48 -15.91
CA ASP A 154 5.23 8.66 -15.44
C ASP A 154 4.01 8.97 -16.32
#